data_bb4fc9230b9584c12da5f4979174f965
#
_entry.id   bb4fc9230b9584c12da5f4979174f965
#
_cell.length_a   1.000
_cell.length_b   1.000
_cell.length_c   1.000
_cell.angle_alpha   90.00
_cell.angle_beta   90.00
_cell.angle_gamma   90.00
#
_symmetry.space_group_name_H-M   'P 1'
#
loop_
_entity.id
_entity.type
_entity.pdbx_description
1 polymer ?
#
loop_
_entity_poly.entity_id
_entity_poly.type
_entity_poly.pdbx_seq_one_letter_code
_entity_poly.pdbx_strand_id
1 'polypeptide(L)'
;MSADNDQTSEFEREVVPSNKLKNWKSFLGMYAGEHAAGTEFMIGPLFLTVGVSAFDLLGGLLLGNLFAVLSWRFLTAKIAVKERLTLYFKLEKISGKKLVVFYNLANGVLFCFLAGSMITVSATAVGVPANIEMPKLTDVMPNSFTWILIVVVLGGLTTWIASKGYGMVSKAANWMSPIIVLAFLTCGIVALMQLEVKSFGNFIAIWGEGSEPFPGQIKYTFWHVFLWSWFTNAAMHIGMSDLTVFRYAKSESSGWTTAAGMYVGHYMAWIAASLLYAVYLKSPEGMAFLADGLAPPVAPGPLAFNAIGWFGIIAVILAGWTTANPTIYRSGLAFQAIFPKLSITKATVLAGTLATLAGIFPAFAMKLLDFVALYAFLLAPFGAVIVFEYFFADRFGVVKNYAEKNNVAFNGSVFFAWAISFSIFFGLAQTQGIFLSFLTLPAWILCGVLFIIFSKYYQKN
;
A
#
# COMPACT_ATOMS: atom_id res chain seq x y z
N MET A 1 -19.81 8.44 34.51
CA MET A 1 -18.60 8.55 33.67
C MET A 1 -18.41 7.31 32.78
N SER A 2 -19.46 6.75 32.19
CA SER A 2 -19.39 5.49 31.41
C SER A 2 -20.07 5.50 30.04
N ALA A 3 -20.66 6.59 29.60
CA ALA A 3 -21.38 6.67 28.34
C ALA A 3 -20.55 7.21 27.15
N ASP A 4 -19.43 7.89 27.41
CA ASP A 4 -18.60 8.52 26.36
C ASP A 4 -17.49 7.59 25.78
N ASN A 5 -17.22 6.47 26.44
CA ASN A 5 -16.17 5.53 26.04
C ASN A 5 -16.58 4.57 24.91
N ASP A 6 -17.87 4.43 24.65
CA ASP A 6 -18.40 3.42 23.69
C ASP A 6 -18.39 3.92 22.22
N GLN A 7 -18.27 5.23 22.00
CA GLN A 7 -18.26 5.82 20.64
C GLN A 7 -16.88 5.84 19.97
N THR A 8 -15.80 5.66 20.71
CA THR A 8 -14.41 5.75 20.21
C THR A 8 -13.65 4.42 20.23
N SER A 9 -14.22 3.34 20.75
CA SER A 9 -13.58 2.02 20.72
C SER A 9 -13.60 1.44 19.30
N GLU A 10 -12.41 1.13 18.79
CA GLU A 10 -12.20 0.45 17.51
C GLU A 10 -11.99 -1.06 17.69
N PHE A 11 -12.35 -1.63 18.85
CA PHE A 11 -12.19 -3.05 19.17
C PHE A 11 -10.74 -3.53 18.95
N GLU A 12 -9.75 -2.75 19.41
CA GLU A 12 -8.33 -2.94 19.08
C GLU A 12 -7.80 -4.28 19.62
N ARG A 13 -8.31 -4.68 20.81
CA ARG A 13 -7.88 -5.89 21.53
C ARG A 13 -9.03 -6.85 21.85
N GLU A 14 -10.12 -6.75 21.12
CA GLU A 14 -11.32 -7.58 21.33
C GLU A 14 -12.00 -7.93 20.00
N VAL A 15 -12.86 -8.92 20.05
CA VAL A 15 -13.60 -9.39 18.88
C VAL A 15 -14.65 -8.36 18.48
N VAL A 16 -14.71 -7.96 17.21
CA VAL A 16 -15.75 -7.07 16.71
C VAL A 16 -17.11 -7.73 16.88
N PRO A 17 -18.05 -7.11 17.61
CA PRO A 17 -19.37 -7.67 17.85
C PRO A 17 -20.22 -7.69 16.59
N SER A 18 -21.16 -8.63 16.51
CA SER A 18 -21.94 -8.89 15.28
C SER A 18 -22.78 -7.69 14.80
N ASN A 19 -23.23 -6.84 15.72
CA ASN A 19 -24.00 -5.62 15.42
C ASN A 19 -23.15 -4.48 14.80
N LYS A 20 -21.82 -4.57 14.85
CA LYS A 20 -20.89 -3.61 14.25
C LYS A 20 -20.37 -4.05 12.90
N LEU A 21 -20.73 -5.26 12.44
CA LEU A 21 -20.28 -5.78 11.16
C LEU A 21 -20.93 -5.03 9.98
N LYS A 22 -20.13 -4.85 8.93
CA LYS A 22 -20.45 -4.08 7.73
C LYS A 22 -20.63 -4.99 6.51
N ASN A 23 -21.45 -4.55 5.56
CA ASN A 23 -21.62 -5.23 4.28
C ASN A 23 -20.50 -4.85 3.29
N TRP A 24 -20.45 -5.53 2.14
CA TRP A 24 -19.44 -5.35 1.12
C TRP A 24 -19.32 -3.90 0.59
N LYS A 25 -20.41 -3.12 0.57
CA LYS A 25 -20.41 -1.71 0.10
C LYS A 25 -19.45 -0.84 0.91
N SER A 26 -19.24 -1.16 2.20
CA SER A 26 -18.33 -0.42 3.07
C SER A 26 -16.86 -0.56 2.66
N PHE A 27 -16.51 -1.59 1.93
CA PHE A 27 -15.14 -1.90 1.53
C PHE A 27 -14.85 -1.48 0.08
N LEU A 28 -15.87 -1.47 -0.79
CA LEU A 28 -15.72 -1.26 -2.22
C LEU A 28 -15.01 0.06 -2.56
N GLY A 29 -15.55 1.18 -2.08
CA GLY A 29 -14.96 2.49 -2.35
C GLY A 29 -13.65 2.72 -1.60
N MET A 30 -13.48 2.07 -0.42
CA MET A 30 -12.21 2.12 0.29
C MET A 30 -11.09 1.49 -0.54
N TYR A 31 -11.28 0.29 -1.07
CA TYR A 31 -10.27 -0.35 -1.93
C TYR A 31 -10.09 0.38 -3.26
N ALA A 32 -11.18 0.82 -3.91
CA ALA A 32 -11.07 1.60 -5.14
C ALA A 32 -10.26 2.90 -4.93
N GLY A 33 -10.55 3.65 -3.85
CA GLY A 33 -9.88 4.91 -3.55
C GLY A 33 -8.45 4.74 -3.02
N GLU A 34 -8.19 3.70 -2.23
CA GLU A 34 -6.85 3.43 -1.71
C GLU A 34 -5.86 3.07 -2.82
N HIS A 35 -6.33 2.43 -3.89
CA HIS A 35 -5.50 1.95 -4.99
C HIS A 35 -5.63 2.79 -6.27
N ALA A 36 -6.55 3.75 -6.35
CA ALA A 36 -6.51 4.84 -7.31
C ALA A 36 -5.81 6.05 -6.66
N ALA A 37 -4.59 5.81 -6.18
CA ALA A 37 -3.85 6.72 -5.33
C ALA A 37 -3.06 7.78 -6.12
N GLY A 38 -2.60 8.82 -5.44
CA GLY A 38 -1.68 9.79 -6.04
C GLY A 38 -0.36 9.17 -6.52
N THR A 39 0.06 8.06 -5.89
CA THR A 39 1.23 7.27 -6.29
C THR A 39 1.12 6.61 -7.65
N GLU A 40 -0.09 6.39 -8.15
CA GLU A 40 -0.30 5.78 -9.45
C GLU A 40 0.25 6.67 -10.58
N PHE A 41 0.23 8.00 -10.38
CA PHE A 41 0.90 8.95 -11.27
C PHE A 41 2.43 8.83 -11.26
N MET A 42 3.02 8.17 -10.26
CA MET A 42 4.47 7.90 -10.20
C MET A 42 4.80 6.49 -10.72
N ILE A 43 3.95 5.53 -10.42
CA ILE A 43 4.15 4.12 -10.78
C ILE A 43 3.88 3.87 -12.27
N GLY A 44 2.80 4.44 -12.82
CA GLY A 44 2.46 4.28 -14.23
C GLY A 44 3.59 4.65 -15.18
N PRO A 45 4.27 5.79 -15.03
CA PRO A 45 5.44 6.17 -15.80
C PRO A 45 6.58 5.15 -15.79
N LEU A 46 6.78 4.43 -14.68
CA LEU A 46 7.82 3.41 -14.56
C LEU A 46 7.75 2.38 -15.70
N PHE A 47 6.56 1.98 -16.11
CA PHE A 47 6.40 0.96 -17.17
C PHE A 47 6.92 1.40 -18.54
N LEU A 48 7.05 2.70 -18.79
CA LEU A 48 7.74 3.19 -19.99
C LEU A 48 9.25 3.23 -19.79
N THR A 49 9.71 3.62 -18.60
CA THR A 49 11.15 3.76 -18.33
C THR A 49 11.90 2.43 -18.25
N VAL A 50 11.22 1.35 -17.88
CA VAL A 50 11.83 0.00 -17.78
C VAL A 50 11.74 -0.82 -19.08
N GLY A 51 11.24 -0.23 -20.18
CA GLY A 51 11.24 -0.86 -21.49
C GLY A 51 10.44 -2.17 -21.58
N VAL A 52 9.35 -2.31 -20.81
CA VAL A 52 8.48 -3.49 -20.84
C VAL A 52 7.63 -3.51 -22.11
N SER A 53 7.40 -4.69 -22.70
CA SER A 53 6.47 -4.82 -23.84
C SER A 53 5.01 -4.63 -23.42
N ALA A 54 4.16 -4.19 -24.36
CA ALA A 54 2.73 -4.00 -24.09
C ALA A 54 2.07 -5.30 -23.59
N PHE A 55 2.39 -6.44 -24.19
CA PHE A 55 1.82 -7.72 -23.80
C PHE A 55 2.29 -8.18 -22.42
N ASP A 56 3.58 -7.99 -22.12
CA ASP A 56 4.13 -8.30 -20.80
C ASP A 56 3.52 -7.40 -19.71
N LEU A 57 3.33 -6.12 -20.02
CA LEU A 57 2.68 -5.15 -19.13
C LEU A 57 1.23 -5.55 -18.86
N LEU A 58 0.42 -5.65 -19.91
CA LEU A 58 -1.02 -5.89 -19.77
C LEU A 58 -1.30 -7.25 -19.13
N GLY A 59 -0.59 -8.30 -19.60
CA GLY A 59 -0.72 -9.66 -19.07
C GLY A 59 -0.21 -9.78 -17.63
N GLY A 60 0.94 -9.19 -17.34
CA GLY A 60 1.53 -9.18 -16.02
C GLY A 60 0.65 -8.47 -14.99
N LEU A 61 0.14 -7.28 -15.33
CA LEU A 61 -0.81 -6.54 -14.48
C LEU A 61 -2.13 -7.31 -14.30
N LEU A 62 -2.68 -7.90 -15.38
CA LEU A 62 -3.93 -8.64 -15.30
C LEU A 62 -3.82 -9.80 -14.31
N LEU A 63 -2.81 -10.64 -14.46
CA LEU A 63 -2.65 -11.83 -13.64
C LEU A 63 -2.12 -11.51 -12.23
N GLY A 64 -1.18 -10.58 -12.08
CA GLY A 64 -0.67 -10.20 -10.76
C GLY A 64 -1.75 -9.62 -9.86
N ASN A 65 -2.58 -8.72 -10.40
CA ASN A 65 -3.73 -8.18 -9.69
C ASN A 65 -4.78 -9.26 -9.35
N LEU A 66 -5.00 -10.24 -10.25
CA LEU A 66 -5.87 -11.37 -9.96
C LEU A 66 -5.37 -12.16 -8.76
N PHE A 67 -4.09 -12.51 -8.72
CA PHE A 67 -3.51 -13.27 -7.61
C PHE A 67 -3.52 -12.48 -6.30
N ALA A 68 -3.38 -11.16 -6.34
CA ALA A 68 -3.58 -10.31 -5.17
C ALA A 68 -5.02 -10.40 -4.65
N VAL A 69 -6.04 -10.26 -5.51
CA VAL A 69 -7.46 -10.41 -5.14
C VAL A 69 -7.75 -11.79 -4.56
N LEU A 70 -7.22 -12.85 -5.18
CA LEU A 70 -7.38 -14.23 -4.67
C LEU A 70 -6.74 -14.39 -3.29
N SER A 71 -5.57 -13.77 -3.05
CA SER A 71 -4.91 -13.78 -1.75
C SER A 71 -5.77 -13.09 -0.68
N TRP A 72 -6.34 -11.92 -0.97
CA TRP A 72 -7.30 -11.27 -0.06
C TRP A 72 -8.54 -12.13 0.19
N ARG A 73 -9.13 -12.65 -0.88
CA ARG A 73 -10.40 -13.40 -0.77
C ARG A 73 -10.25 -14.70 0.00
N PHE A 74 -9.23 -15.49 -0.29
CA PHE A 74 -9.09 -16.85 0.24
C PHE A 74 -8.21 -16.97 1.48
N LEU A 75 -7.36 -15.97 1.75
CA LEU A 75 -6.54 -15.94 2.96
C LEU A 75 -7.06 -14.88 3.93
N THR A 76 -6.88 -13.60 3.61
CA THR A 76 -7.09 -12.49 4.55
C THR A 76 -8.55 -12.36 4.98
N ALA A 77 -9.49 -12.24 4.04
CA ALA A 77 -10.90 -12.06 4.37
C ALA A 77 -11.48 -13.28 5.10
N LYS A 78 -11.03 -14.49 4.72
CA LYS A 78 -11.46 -15.73 5.38
C LYS A 78 -11.04 -15.77 6.86
N ILE A 79 -9.78 -15.46 7.14
CA ILE A 79 -9.26 -15.42 8.51
C ILE A 79 -9.90 -14.27 9.29
N ALA A 80 -9.99 -13.09 8.69
CA ALA A 80 -10.51 -11.88 9.33
C ALA A 80 -11.98 -12.04 9.78
N VAL A 81 -12.84 -12.60 8.93
CA VAL A 81 -14.25 -12.81 9.24
C VAL A 81 -14.43 -13.86 10.35
N LYS A 82 -13.55 -14.85 10.40
CA LYS A 82 -13.60 -15.89 11.43
C LYS A 82 -13.08 -15.39 12.78
N GLU A 83 -11.95 -14.70 12.79
CA GLU A 83 -11.27 -14.25 14.00
C GLU A 83 -11.83 -12.92 14.53
N ARG A 84 -12.22 -11.99 13.67
CA ARG A 84 -12.71 -10.63 13.96
C ARG A 84 -11.77 -9.80 14.82
N LEU A 85 -10.47 -10.05 14.71
CA LEU A 85 -9.40 -9.39 15.46
C LEU A 85 -8.57 -8.46 14.56
N THR A 86 -7.89 -7.48 15.16
CA THR A 86 -6.81 -6.77 14.47
C THR A 86 -5.67 -7.75 14.18
N LEU A 87 -4.87 -7.45 13.14
CA LEU A 87 -3.61 -8.14 12.90
C LEU A 87 -2.76 -8.18 14.18
N TYR A 88 -2.60 -7.04 14.84
CA TYR A 88 -1.70 -6.84 15.97
C TYR A 88 -2.10 -7.73 17.16
N PHE A 89 -3.38 -7.78 17.47
CA PHE A 89 -3.87 -8.60 18.57
C PHE A 89 -3.86 -10.10 18.24
N LYS A 90 -4.18 -10.47 16.98
CA LYS A 90 -4.03 -11.86 16.53
C LYS A 90 -2.57 -12.31 16.59
N LEU A 91 -1.65 -11.47 16.12
CA LEU A 91 -0.22 -11.79 16.17
C LEU A 91 0.28 -11.87 17.61
N GLU A 92 -0.20 -10.99 18.53
CA GLU A 92 0.16 -11.06 19.95
C GLU A 92 -0.24 -12.38 20.59
N LYS A 93 -1.43 -12.92 20.27
CA LYS A 93 -1.86 -14.22 20.77
C LYS A 93 -0.95 -15.38 20.35
N ILE A 94 -0.33 -15.27 19.18
CA ILE A 94 0.57 -16.29 18.62
C ILE A 94 2.01 -16.10 19.10
N SER A 95 2.51 -14.86 19.02
CA SER A 95 3.94 -14.56 19.13
C SER A 95 4.37 -13.96 20.46
N GLY A 96 3.41 -13.48 21.25
CA GLY A 96 3.67 -12.79 22.51
C GLY A 96 3.95 -11.30 22.35
N LYS A 97 3.74 -10.57 23.44
CA LYS A 97 3.73 -9.10 23.46
C LYS A 97 5.06 -8.47 23.01
N LYS A 98 6.21 -9.05 23.38
CA LYS A 98 7.53 -8.48 23.05
C LYS A 98 7.79 -8.49 21.54
N LEU A 99 7.40 -9.55 20.85
CA LEU A 99 7.61 -9.67 19.40
C LEU A 99 6.65 -8.76 18.62
N VAL A 100 5.43 -8.60 19.12
CA VAL A 100 4.44 -7.68 18.52
C VAL A 100 4.88 -6.23 18.65
N VAL A 101 5.53 -5.83 19.74
CA VAL A 101 6.08 -4.47 19.87
C VAL A 101 7.12 -4.20 18.78
N PHE A 102 8.03 -5.16 18.54
CA PHE A 102 9.01 -5.04 17.45
C PHE A 102 8.34 -4.93 16.07
N TYR A 103 7.39 -5.83 15.78
CA TYR A 103 6.60 -5.80 14.53
C TYR A 103 5.88 -4.45 14.36
N ASN A 104 5.18 -3.99 15.39
CA ASN A 104 4.37 -2.78 15.32
C ASN A 104 5.21 -1.51 15.21
N LEU A 105 6.41 -1.47 15.77
CA LEU A 105 7.32 -0.35 15.60
C LEU A 105 7.73 -0.22 14.13
N ALA A 106 8.17 -1.32 13.50
CA ALA A 106 8.52 -1.34 12.09
C ALA A 106 7.31 -0.96 11.21
N ASN A 107 6.16 -1.61 11.46
CA ASN A 107 4.93 -1.38 10.71
C ASN A 107 4.41 0.06 10.86
N GLY A 108 4.36 0.59 12.08
CA GLY A 108 3.90 1.94 12.36
C GLY A 108 4.76 3.01 11.69
N VAL A 109 6.09 2.87 11.79
CA VAL A 109 7.03 3.81 11.18
C VAL A 109 6.96 3.77 9.65
N LEU A 110 6.97 2.56 9.05
CA LEU A 110 6.87 2.41 7.59
C LEU A 110 5.55 2.99 7.06
N PHE A 111 4.44 2.79 7.76
CA PHE A 111 3.17 3.41 7.40
C PHE A 111 3.17 4.94 7.52
N CYS A 112 3.91 5.51 8.49
CA CYS A 112 4.06 6.96 8.56
C CYS A 112 4.82 7.50 7.34
N PHE A 113 5.89 6.85 6.89
CA PHE A 113 6.61 7.25 5.68
C PHE A 113 5.74 7.11 4.44
N LEU A 114 5.00 6.02 4.31
CA LEU A 114 4.08 5.80 3.20
C LEU A 114 3.00 6.90 3.14
N ALA A 115 2.36 7.21 4.28
CA ALA A 115 1.36 8.26 4.36
C ALA A 115 1.97 9.65 4.09
N GLY A 116 3.18 9.91 4.57
CA GLY A 116 3.92 11.14 4.29
C GLY A 116 4.15 11.35 2.81
N SER A 117 4.57 10.30 2.09
CA SER A 117 4.73 10.33 0.63
C SER A 117 3.43 10.67 -0.10
N MET A 118 2.29 10.14 0.37
CA MET A 118 0.97 10.46 -0.20
C MET A 118 0.56 11.91 0.04
N ILE A 119 0.84 12.45 1.24
CA ILE A 119 0.62 13.86 1.57
C ILE A 119 1.49 14.75 0.67
N THR A 120 2.76 14.39 0.47
CA THR A 120 3.69 15.09 -0.44
C THR A 120 3.13 15.14 -1.86
N VAL A 121 2.71 14.01 -2.43
CA VAL A 121 2.14 13.95 -3.78
C VAL A 121 0.91 14.87 -3.89
N SER A 122 0.00 14.85 -2.92
CA SER A 122 -1.14 15.77 -2.88
C SER A 122 -0.69 17.23 -2.83
N ALA A 123 0.33 17.53 -2.04
CA ALA A 123 0.82 18.90 -1.86
C ALA A 123 1.42 19.48 -3.15
N THR A 124 2.10 18.67 -3.97
CA THR A 124 2.67 19.13 -5.26
C THR A 124 1.60 19.64 -6.23
N ALA A 125 0.37 19.14 -6.12
CA ALA A 125 -0.72 19.57 -7.00
C ALA A 125 -1.29 20.94 -6.62
N VAL A 126 -1.22 21.34 -5.35
CA VAL A 126 -1.85 22.58 -4.85
C VAL A 126 -1.25 23.85 -5.49
N GLY A 127 0.06 23.85 -5.73
CA GLY A 127 0.74 25.02 -6.26
C GLY A 127 0.53 25.25 -7.75
N VAL A 128 0.18 24.22 -8.53
CA VAL A 128 0.12 24.29 -10.00
C VAL A 128 -0.82 25.42 -10.49
N PRO A 129 -2.10 25.49 -10.05
CA PRO A 129 -2.99 26.51 -10.55
C PRO A 129 -2.73 27.91 -10.01
N ALA A 130 -1.97 28.04 -8.94
CA ALA A 130 -1.62 29.33 -8.32
C ALA A 130 -0.24 29.84 -8.78
N ASN A 131 0.44 29.12 -9.69
CA ASN A 131 1.83 29.38 -10.10
C ASN A 131 2.80 29.52 -8.92
N ILE A 132 2.58 28.73 -7.86
CA ILE A 132 3.50 28.64 -6.72
C ILE A 132 4.54 27.58 -7.05
N GLU A 133 5.81 27.96 -6.96
CA GLU A 133 6.89 27.02 -7.19
C GLU A 133 6.92 25.95 -6.10
N MET A 134 6.59 24.72 -6.50
CA MET A 134 6.65 23.55 -5.64
C MET A 134 8.02 22.88 -5.73
N PRO A 135 8.51 22.25 -4.65
CA PRO A 135 9.76 21.49 -4.71
C PRO A 135 9.60 20.31 -5.67
N LYS A 136 10.70 19.94 -6.32
CA LYS A 136 10.76 18.68 -7.08
C LYS A 136 10.69 17.51 -6.10
N LEU A 137 10.09 16.41 -6.51
CA LEU A 137 10.03 15.21 -5.65
C LEU A 137 11.42 14.59 -5.36
N THR A 138 12.46 15.06 -6.07
CA THR A 138 13.87 14.70 -5.84
C THR A 138 14.56 15.59 -4.82
N ASP A 139 13.96 16.73 -4.42
CA ASP A 139 14.57 17.66 -3.49
C ASP A 139 14.56 17.09 -2.07
N VAL A 140 15.71 17.09 -1.42
CA VAL A 140 15.85 16.55 -0.06
C VAL A 140 15.18 17.46 0.98
N MET A 141 15.24 18.78 0.75
CA MET A 141 14.72 19.79 1.70
C MET A 141 13.53 20.54 1.10
N PRO A 142 12.62 21.07 1.95
CA PRO A 142 11.56 21.95 1.51
C PRO A 142 12.15 23.23 0.89
N ASN A 143 11.54 23.72 -0.20
CA ASN A 143 12.00 24.93 -0.89
C ASN A 143 11.45 26.24 -0.29
N SER A 144 10.35 26.18 0.47
CA SER A 144 9.65 27.37 0.95
C SER A 144 8.81 27.10 2.19
N PHE A 145 8.49 28.16 2.94
CA PHE A 145 7.52 28.10 4.02
C PHE A 145 6.11 27.76 3.52
N THR A 146 5.74 28.22 2.33
CA THR A 146 4.45 27.94 1.67
C THR A 146 4.28 26.44 1.45
N TRP A 147 5.32 25.74 1.00
CA TRP A 147 5.34 24.29 0.89
C TRP A 147 5.02 23.61 2.22
N ILE A 148 5.75 24.00 3.29
CA ILE A 148 5.56 23.43 4.62
C ILE A 148 4.11 23.64 5.09
N LEU A 149 3.55 24.84 4.87
CA LEU A 149 2.19 25.15 5.25
C LEU A 149 1.16 24.27 4.52
N ILE A 150 1.33 24.09 3.20
CA ILE A 150 0.46 23.22 2.38
C ILE A 150 0.50 21.79 2.91
N VAL A 151 1.69 21.24 3.18
CA VAL A 151 1.87 19.88 3.70
C VAL A 151 1.21 19.75 5.09
N VAL A 152 1.40 20.72 5.97
CA VAL A 152 0.82 20.72 7.32
C VAL A 152 -0.71 20.78 7.28
N VAL A 153 -1.28 21.60 6.38
CA VAL A 153 -2.74 21.68 6.22
C VAL A 153 -3.31 20.36 5.69
N LEU A 154 -2.74 19.82 4.62
CA LEU A 154 -3.19 18.55 4.03
C LEU A 154 -3.01 17.38 5.01
N GLY A 155 -1.86 17.29 5.65
CA GLY A 155 -1.57 16.26 6.65
C GLY A 155 -2.48 16.37 7.88
N GLY A 156 -2.77 17.59 8.34
CA GLY A 156 -3.70 17.84 9.45
C GLY A 156 -5.13 17.39 9.12
N LEU A 157 -5.62 17.74 7.93
CA LEU A 157 -6.96 17.31 7.46
C LEU A 157 -7.04 15.78 7.32
N THR A 158 -6.02 15.15 6.74
CA THR A 158 -5.93 13.70 6.60
C THR A 158 -5.93 13.02 7.96
N THR A 159 -5.10 13.53 8.89
CA THR A 159 -5.00 13.02 10.26
C THR A 159 -6.32 13.16 11.01
N TRP A 160 -7.02 14.27 10.83
CA TRP A 160 -8.33 14.50 11.45
C TRP A 160 -9.35 13.44 11.01
N ILE A 161 -9.43 13.12 9.72
CA ILE A 161 -10.32 12.05 9.20
C ILE A 161 -9.91 10.69 9.78
N ALA A 162 -8.62 10.35 9.70
CA ALA A 162 -8.11 9.07 10.18
C ALA A 162 -8.38 8.87 11.69
N SER A 163 -8.27 9.95 12.49
CA SER A 163 -8.50 9.90 13.94
C SER A 163 -9.95 9.63 14.35
N LYS A 164 -10.91 9.73 13.42
CA LYS A 164 -12.32 9.38 13.64
C LYS A 164 -12.62 7.90 13.46
N GLY A 165 -11.61 7.08 13.17
CA GLY A 165 -11.69 5.63 13.06
C GLY A 165 -12.18 5.11 11.72
N TYR A 166 -12.26 3.77 11.61
CA TYR A 166 -12.59 3.07 10.36
C TYR A 166 -13.88 3.56 9.69
N GLY A 167 -14.90 3.87 10.48
CA GLY A 167 -16.18 4.32 9.94
C GLY A 167 -16.08 5.60 9.12
N MET A 168 -15.31 6.59 9.58
CA MET A 168 -15.08 7.83 8.85
C MET A 168 -14.14 7.64 7.67
N VAL A 169 -13.06 6.88 7.84
CA VAL A 169 -12.11 6.55 6.74
C VAL A 169 -12.86 5.89 5.58
N SER A 170 -13.65 4.86 5.86
CA SER A 170 -14.45 4.16 4.84
C SER A 170 -15.49 5.09 4.18
N LYS A 171 -16.17 5.95 4.95
CA LYS A 171 -17.15 6.90 4.40
C LYS A 171 -16.48 7.93 3.49
N ALA A 172 -15.37 8.50 3.91
CA ALA A 172 -14.61 9.47 3.12
C ALA A 172 -14.11 8.84 1.82
N ALA A 173 -13.52 7.64 1.88
CA ALA A 173 -13.06 6.92 0.71
C ALA A 173 -14.21 6.60 -0.26
N ASN A 174 -15.35 6.09 0.22
CA ASN A 174 -16.50 5.80 -0.64
C ASN A 174 -17.07 7.03 -1.35
N TRP A 175 -16.93 8.23 -0.76
CA TRP A 175 -17.35 9.48 -1.39
C TRP A 175 -16.33 9.99 -2.43
N MET A 176 -15.04 9.87 -2.12
CA MET A 176 -13.96 10.40 -2.98
C MET A 176 -13.61 9.46 -4.14
N SER A 177 -13.69 8.15 -3.95
CA SER A 177 -13.26 7.16 -4.94
C SER A 177 -13.89 7.32 -6.32
N PRO A 178 -15.21 7.56 -6.48
CA PRO A 178 -15.80 7.75 -7.80
C PRO A 178 -15.20 8.94 -8.57
N ILE A 179 -14.87 10.03 -7.84
CA ILE A 179 -14.25 11.23 -8.42
C ILE A 179 -12.86 10.90 -8.96
N ILE A 180 -12.07 10.21 -8.15
CA ILE A 180 -10.68 9.85 -8.50
C ILE A 180 -10.66 8.86 -9.67
N VAL A 181 -11.50 7.82 -9.61
CA VAL A 181 -11.62 6.82 -10.67
C VAL A 181 -12.02 7.48 -12.00
N LEU A 182 -13.01 8.38 -11.97
CA LEU A 182 -13.42 9.12 -13.15
C LEU A 182 -12.30 10.01 -13.69
N ALA A 183 -11.53 10.64 -12.82
CA ALA A 183 -10.40 11.45 -13.22
C ALA A 183 -9.29 10.64 -13.90
N PHE A 184 -8.88 9.50 -13.33
CA PHE A 184 -7.89 8.63 -13.98
C PHE A 184 -8.38 8.12 -15.34
N LEU A 185 -9.64 7.69 -15.41
CA LEU A 185 -10.25 7.26 -16.67
C LEU A 185 -10.22 8.38 -17.70
N THR A 186 -10.62 9.60 -17.32
CA THR A 186 -10.61 10.78 -18.20
C THR A 186 -9.17 11.13 -18.60
N CYS A 187 -8.20 11.10 -17.68
CA CYS A 187 -6.78 11.28 -18.01
C CYS A 187 -6.31 10.27 -19.06
N GLY A 188 -6.65 8.99 -18.89
CA GLY A 188 -6.31 7.95 -19.86
C GLY A 188 -6.93 8.20 -21.24
N ILE A 189 -8.21 8.55 -21.29
CA ILE A 189 -8.90 8.86 -22.55
C ILE A 189 -8.28 10.08 -23.26
N VAL A 190 -8.03 11.16 -22.51
CA VAL A 190 -7.38 12.37 -23.06
C VAL A 190 -5.99 12.05 -23.58
N ALA A 191 -5.20 11.26 -22.84
CA ALA A 191 -3.88 10.83 -23.29
C ALA A 191 -3.94 10.00 -24.57
N LEU A 192 -4.90 9.08 -24.70
CA LEU A 192 -5.12 8.32 -25.95
C LEU A 192 -5.46 9.23 -27.14
N MET A 193 -6.26 10.28 -26.91
CA MET A 193 -6.57 11.28 -27.94
C MET A 193 -5.34 12.08 -28.33
N GLN A 194 -4.55 12.56 -27.37
CA GLN A 194 -3.30 13.31 -27.62
C GLN A 194 -2.21 12.46 -28.30
N LEU A 195 -2.19 11.16 -28.04
CA LEU A 195 -1.29 10.19 -28.69
C LEU A 195 -1.82 9.71 -30.06
N GLU A 196 -2.99 10.21 -30.48
CA GLU A 196 -3.66 9.83 -31.73
C GLU A 196 -3.91 8.32 -31.88
N VAL A 197 -4.23 7.64 -30.78
CA VAL A 197 -4.49 6.19 -30.76
C VAL A 197 -5.84 5.91 -31.42
N LYS A 198 -5.81 5.34 -32.63
CA LYS A 198 -7.01 5.00 -33.44
C LYS A 198 -7.26 3.49 -33.54
N SER A 199 -6.32 2.66 -33.10
CA SER A 199 -6.41 1.22 -33.18
C SER A 199 -5.73 0.54 -31.99
N PHE A 200 -6.03 -0.74 -31.76
CA PHE A 200 -5.32 -1.54 -30.77
C PHE A 200 -3.82 -1.65 -31.06
N GLY A 201 -3.44 -1.71 -32.35
CA GLY A 201 -2.05 -1.69 -32.76
C GLY A 201 -1.33 -0.37 -32.35
N ASN A 202 -1.98 0.79 -32.53
CA ASN A 202 -1.42 2.08 -32.05
C ASN A 202 -1.29 2.11 -30.52
N PHE A 203 -2.25 1.51 -29.82
CA PHE A 203 -2.20 1.43 -28.35
C PHE A 203 -1.02 0.58 -27.89
N ILE A 204 -0.84 -0.62 -28.44
CA ILE A 204 0.29 -1.50 -28.13
C ILE A 204 1.62 -0.82 -28.45
N ALA A 205 1.71 -0.09 -29.55
CA ALA A 205 2.92 0.58 -30.02
C ALA A 205 3.46 1.63 -29.03
N ILE A 206 2.66 2.09 -28.05
CA ILE A 206 3.13 3.03 -27.01
C ILE A 206 4.25 2.41 -26.16
N TRP A 207 4.14 1.14 -25.83
CA TRP A 207 5.20 0.37 -25.14
C TRP A 207 6.05 -0.44 -26.10
N GLY A 208 5.57 -0.62 -27.33
CA GLY A 208 6.24 -1.36 -28.39
C GLY A 208 6.40 -2.85 -28.07
N GLU A 209 7.39 -3.47 -28.69
CA GLU A 209 7.81 -4.86 -28.43
C GLU A 209 8.77 -4.94 -27.22
N GLY A 210 8.90 -3.87 -26.46
CA GLY A 210 9.87 -3.66 -25.40
C GLY A 210 11.07 -2.86 -25.89
N SER A 211 11.04 -1.54 -25.67
CA SER A 211 12.17 -0.64 -25.95
C SER A 211 13.33 -0.91 -25.00
N GLU A 212 14.49 -0.32 -25.29
CA GLU A 212 15.57 -0.28 -24.31
C GLU A 212 15.14 0.52 -23.09
N PRO A 213 15.48 0.07 -21.86
CA PRO A 213 15.17 0.80 -20.66
C PRO A 213 15.93 2.13 -20.61
N PHE A 214 15.38 3.11 -19.90
CA PHE A 214 16.06 4.38 -19.67
C PHE A 214 17.36 4.17 -18.87
N PRO A 215 18.34 5.09 -18.98
CA PRO A 215 19.62 4.97 -18.27
C PRO A 215 19.41 4.68 -16.76
N GLY A 216 20.15 3.69 -16.26
CA GLY A 216 20.07 3.26 -14.87
C GLY A 216 18.86 2.39 -14.51
N GLN A 217 17.97 2.11 -15.46
CA GLN A 217 16.84 1.18 -15.30
C GLN A 217 17.20 -0.19 -15.86
N ILE A 218 16.55 -1.23 -15.35
CA ILE A 218 16.63 -2.57 -15.92
C ILE A 218 15.37 -2.87 -16.72
N LYS A 219 15.53 -3.72 -17.74
CA LYS A 219 14.40 -4.15 -18.58
C LYS A 219 13.46 -5.06 -17.82
N TYR A 220 12.17 -4.70 -17.78
CA TYR A 220 11.15 -5.55 -17.21
C TYR A 220 10.61 -6.53 -18.25
N THR A 221 10.27 -7.71 -17.77
CA THR A 221 9.56 -8.78 -18.49
C THR A 221 8.20 -9.00 -17.84
N PHE A 222 7.38 -9.88 -18.41
CA PHE A 222 6.13 -10.36 -17.81
C PHE A 222 6.29 -10.71 -16.31
N TRP A 223 7.34 -11.45 -15.93
CA TRP A 223 7.54 -11.90 -14.56
C TRP A 223 7.82 -10.76 -13.58
N HIS A 224 8.53 -9.73 -14.02
CA HIS A 224 8.73 -8.52 -13.21
C HIS A 224 7.40 -7.84 -12.92
N VAL A 225 6.59 -7.59 -13.95
CA VAL A 225 5.29 -6.94 -13.81
C VAL A 225 4.31 -7.80 -13.00
N PHE A 226 4.25 -9.10 -13.30
CA PHE A 226 3.37 -10.05 -12.62
C PHE A 226 3.65 -10.11 -11.11
N LEU A 227 4.91 -10.39 -10.72
CA LEU A 227 5.28 -10.52 -9.31
C LEU A 227 5.23 -9.17 -8.60
N TRP A 228 5.63 -8.09 -9.28
CA TRP A 228 5.56 -6.76 -8.70
C TRP A 228 4.10 -6.35 -8.43
N SER A 229 3.19 -6.50 -9.39
CA SER A 229 1.78 -6.15 -9.19
C SER A 229 1.07 -7.06 -8.16
N TRP A 230 1.44 -8.35 -8.08
CA TRP A 230 0.93 -9.23 -7.03
C TRP A 230 1.39 -8.79 -5.65
N PHE A 231 2.69 -8.44 -5.48
CA PHE A 231 3.30 -8.20 -4.17
C PHE A 231 3.43 -6.73 -3.78
N THR A 232 3.04 -5.77 -4.61
CA THR A 232 2.99 -4.35 -4.22
C THR A 232 2.22 -4.14 -2.91
N ASN A 233 1.13 -4.86 -2.70
CA ASN A 233 0.34 -4.83 -1.49
C ASN A 233 0.49 -6.11 -0.63
N ALA A 234 1.61 -6.84 -0.75
CA ALA A 234 1.80 -8.11 -0.05
C ALA A 234 1.60 -8.01 1.46
N ALA A 235 2.01 -6.93 2.08
CA ALA A 235 1.80 -6.71 3.51
C ALA A 235 0.32 -6.66 3.88
N MET A 236 -0.57 -6.23 2.98
CA MET A 236 -2.00 -6.13 3.23
C MET A 236 -2.70 -7.49 3.11
N HIS A 237 -2.42 -8.26 2.05
CA HIS A 237 -3.07 -9.56 1.82
C HIS A 237 -2.33 -10.74 2.44
N ILE A 238 -1.15 -11.13 1.98
CA ILE A 238 -0.41 -12.27 2.57
C ILE A 238 0.28 -11.91 3.89
N GLY A 239 0.62 -10.64 4.10
CA GLY A 239 1.11 -10.10 5.36
C GLY A 239 0.03 -9.87 6.41
N MET A 240 -1.25 -10.07 6.04
CA MET A 240 -2.42 -10.03 6.93
C MET A 240 -2.74 -8.66 7.56
N SER A 241 -2.16 -7.55 7.10
CA SER A 241 -2.48 -6.22 7.63
C SER A 241 -3.98 -5.90 7.52
N ASP A 242 -4.64 -6.38 6.46
CA ASP A 242 -6.06 -6.17 6.22
C ASP A 242 -6.99 -7.07 7.05
N LEU A 243 -6.46 -7.91 7.96
CA LEU A 243 -7.28 -8.41 9.08
C LEU A 243 -7.92 -7.24 9.81
N THR A 244 -7.18 -6.14 9.96
CA THR A 244 -7.62 -4.90 10.61
C THR A 244 -8.83 -4.25 9.93
N VAL A 245 -8.98 -4.46 8.63
CA VAL A 245 -10.10 -3.95 7.82
C VAL A 245 -11.24 -4.98 7.75
N PHE A 246 -10.95 -6.20 7.28
CA PHE A 246 -11.97 -7.23 7.06
C PHE A 246 -12.54 -7.84 8.34
N ARG A 247 -11.99 -7.56 9.54
CA ARG A 247 -12.61 -7.93 10.81
C ARG A 247 -14.02 -7.35 10.98
N TYR A 248 -14.35 -6.27 10.27
CA TYR A 248 -15.68 -5.69 10.21
C TYR A 248 -16.59 -6.32 9.15
N ALA A 249 -16.11 -7.25 8.33
CA ALA A 249 -16.92 -7.81 7.25
C ALA A 249 -17.90 -8.86 7.75
N LYS A 250 -19.15 -8.80 7.25
CA LYS A 250 -20.19 -9.81 7.54
C LYS A 250 -19.90 -11.16 6.89
N SER A 251 -19.17 -11.16 5.76
CA SER A 251 -18.93 -12.34 4.96
C SER A 251 -17.55 -12.30 4.33
N GLU A 252 -16.93 -13.46 4.19
CA GLU A 252 -15.68 -13.65 3.46
C GLU A 252 -15.76 -13.16 2.01
N SER A 253 -16.95 -13.19 1.38
CA SER A 253 -17.15 -12.69 0.01
C SER A 253 -16.86 -11.19 -0.13
N SER A 254 -16.83 -10.44 0.98
CA SER A 254 -16.37 -9.05 0.97
C SER A 254 -14.93 -8.92 0.47
N GLY A 255 -14.11 -9.97 0.54
CA GLY A 255 -12.77 -9.99 -0.05
C GLY A 255 -12.74 -9.73 -1.55
N TRP A 256 -13.82 -10.02 -2.29
CA TRP A 256 -13.91 -9.69 -3.71
C TRP A 256 -13.94 -8.18 -4.00
N THR A 257 -14.27 -7.35 -3.02
CA THR A 257 -14.26 -5.88 -3.20
C THR A 257 -12.86 -5.33 -3.48
N THR A 258 -11.81 -6.08 -3.16
CA THR A 258 -10.43 -5.70 -3.49
C THR A 258 -10.18 -5.67 -5.00
N ALA A 259 -11.01 -6.37 -5.80
CA ALA A 259 -10.96 -6.28 -7.25
C ALA A 259 -11.19 -4.85 -7.75
N ALA A 260 -11.99 -4.04 -7.05
CA ALA A 260 -12.15 -2.63 -7.39
C ALA A 260 -10.81 -1.87 -7.23
N GLY A 261 -10.04 -2.17 -6.18
CA GLY A 261 -8.69 -1.61 -6.02
C GLY A 261 -7.74 -2.10 -7.10
N MET A 262 -7.67 -3.41 -7.31
CA MET A 262 -6.68 -4.00 -8.20
C MET A 262 -6.91 -3.68 -9.68
N TYR A 263 -8.16 -3.66 -10.15
CA TYR A 263 -8.46 -3.43 -11.56
C TYR A 263 -8.83 -1.99 -11.90
N VAL A 264 -9.57 -1.31 -11.03
CA VAL A 264 -9.92 0.10 -11.25
C VAL A 264 -8.84 1.03 -10.72
N GLY A 265 -8.26 0.70 -9.57
CA GLY A 265 -7.12 1.41 -9.01
C GLY A 265 -5.83 1.12 -9.78
N HIS A 266 -5.20 -0.02 -9.53
CA HIS A 266 -3.89 -0.32 -10.10
C HIS A 266 -3.93 -0.47 -11.62
N TYR A 267 -4.67 -1.44 -12.15
CA TYR A 267 -4.61 -1.75 -13.58
C TYR A 267 -4.96 -0.54 -14.45
N MET A 268 -6.13 0.07 -14.23
CA MET A 268 -6.59 1.20 -15.01
C MET A 268 -5.75 2.46 -14.74
N ALA A 269 -5.47 2.78 -13.46
CA ALA A 269 -4.78 4.01 -13.11
C ALA A 269 -3.30 3.98 -13.54
N TRP A 270 -2.60 2.84 -13.42
CA TRP A 270 -1.21 2.71 -13.90
C TRP A 270 -1.12 2.85 -15.41
N ILE A 271 -2.05 2.25 -16.17
CA ILE A 271 -2.08 2.44 -17.62
C ILE A 271 -2.39 3.89 -17.98
N ALA A 272 -3.38 4.50 -17.33
CA ALA A 272 -3.71 5.91 -17.58
C ALA A 272 -2.53 6.85 -17.28
N ALA A 273 -1.83 6.65 -16.16
CA ALA A 273 -0.66 7.45 -15.80
C ALA A 273 0.53 7.18 -16.73
N SER A 274 0.71 5.92 -17.20
CA SER A 274 1.71 5.58 -18.22
C SER A 274 1.43 6.31 -19.54
N LEU A 275 0.17 6.35 -19.98
CA LEU A 275 -0.24 7.10 -21.17
C LEU A 275 0.01 8.60 -21.05
N LEU A 276 -0.28 9.20 -19.89
CA LEU A 276 0.02 10.62 -19.63
C LEU A 276 1.52 10.90 -19.72
N TYR A 277 2.33 10.00 -19.18
CA TYR A 277 3.77 10.14 -19.26
C TYR A 277 4.27 9.96 -20.71
N ALA A 278 3.67 9.08 -21.49
CA ALA A 278 3.96 8.96 -22.92
C ALA A 278 3.67 10.26 -23.69
N VAL A 279 2.58 10.97 -23.32
CA VAL A 279 2.30 12.32 -23.86
C VAL A 279 3.41 13.29 -23.46
N TYR A 280 3.79 13.29 -22.18
CA TYR A 280 4.84 14.19 -21.67
C TYR A 280 6.20 13.93 -22.36
N LEU A 281 6.55 12.66 -22.61
CA LEU A 281 7.77 12.31 -23.34
C LEU A 281 7.83 12.92 -24.76
N LYS A 282 6.68 13.18 -25.40
CA LYS A 282 6.57 13.84 -26.71
C LYS A 282 6.54 15.36 -26.63
N SER A 283 6.47 15.95 -25.45
CA SER A 283 6.50 17.42 -25.29
C SER A 283 7.92 17.96 -25.55
N PRO A 284 8.07 19.25 -25.91
CA PRO A 284 9.40 19.86 -26.07
C PRO A 284 10.29 19.68 -24.83
N GLU A 285 9.71 19.80 -23.63
CA GLU A 285 10.43 19.63 -22.37
C GLU A 285 10.88 18.16 -22.18
N GLY A 286 9.96 17.19 -22.38
CA GLY A 286 10.28 15.76 -22.26
C GLY A 286 11.37 15.34 -23.27
N MET A 287 11.29 15.83 -24.51
CA MET A 287 12.29 15.57 -25.54
C MET A 287 13.65 16.16 -25.19
N ALA A 288 13.70 17.34 -24.54
CA ALA A 288 14.96 17.93 -24.09
C ALA A 288 15.67 17.06 -23.06
N PHE A 289 14.93 16.55 -22.05
CA PHE A 289 15.51 15.60 -21.08
C PHE A 289 16.05 14.34 -21.75
N LEU A 290 15.30 13.77 -22.70
CA LEU A 290 15.74 12.57 -23.43
C LEU A 290 16.98 12.84 -24.29
N ALA A 291 17.09 14.02 -24.90
CA ALA A 291 18.26 14.43 -25.67
C ALA A 291 19.54 14.54 -24.80
N ASP A 292 19.36 14.91 -23.53
CA ASP A 292 20.44 14.98 -22.54
C ASP A 292 20.74 13.59 -21.88
N GLY A 293 20.09 12.52 -22.33
CA GLY A 293 20.24 11.17 -21.78
C GLY A 293 19.63 10.99 -20.37
N LEU A 294 18.71 11.88 -20.00
CA LEU A 294 18.05 11.87 -18.69
C LEU A 294 16.60 11.38 -18.80
N ALA A 295 16.12 10.69 -17.78
CA ALA A 295 14.71 10.40 -17.65
C ALA A 295 13.95 11.68 -17.24
N PRO A 296 12.92 12.10 -18.00
CA PRO A 296 12.09 13.23 -17.60
C PRO A 296 11.46 13.02 -16.23
N PRO A 297 11.44 14.03 -15.34
CA PRO A 297 10.91 13.89 -14.00
C PRO A 297 9.40 13.66 -14.03
N VAL A 298 8.92 12.82 -13.11
CA VAL A 298 7.48 12.59 -12.92
C VAL A 298 6.93 13.66 -11.99
N ALA A 299 5.96 14.44 -12.46
CA ALA A 299 5.30 15.48 -11.71
C ALA A 299 3.77 15.27 -11.73
N PRO A 300 3.18 14.59 -10.73
CA PRO A 300 1.77 14.21 -10.72
C PRO A 300 0.79 15.37 -10.95
N GLY A 301 0.98 16.49 -10.24
CA GLY A 301 0.14 17.67 -10.37
C GLY A 301 0.14 18.26 -11.79
N PRO A 302 1.29 18.65 -12.35
CA PRO A 302 1.40 19.12 -13.73
C PRO A 302 0.89 18.13 -14.77
N LEU A 303 1.20 16.84 -14.66
CA LEU A 303 0.70 15.83 -15.59
C LEU A 303 -0.83 15.77 -15.63
N ALA A 304 -1.48 15.75 -14.48
CA ALA A 304 -2.93 15.71 -14.38
C ALA A 304 -3.58 17.04 -14.80
N PHE A 305 -2.97 18.17 -14.46
CA PHE A 305 -3.46 19.50 -14.85
C PHE A 305 -3.41 19.70 -16.37
N ASN A 306 -2.31 19.35 -17.01
CA ASN A 306 -2.17 19.45 -18.46
C ASN A 306 -3.16 18.55 -19.22
N ALA A 307 -3.58 17.44 -18.61
CA ALA A 307 -4.55 16.54 -19.21
C ALA A 307 -5.99 17.06 -19.07
N ILE A 308 -6.42 17.42 -17.85
CA ILE A 308 -7.84 17.67 -17.53
C ILE A 308 -8.05 18.90 -16.62
N GLY A 309 -7.08 19.81 -16.57
CA GLY A 309 -7.17 21.07 -15.86
C GLY A 309 -7.40 20.93 -14.35
N TRP A 310 -8.24 21.79 -13.78
CA TRP A 310 -8.56 21.81 -12.36
C TRP A 310 -9.10 20.47 -11.83
N PHE A 311 -9.82 19.71 -12.65
CA PHE A 311 -10.31 18.39 -12.26
C PHE A 311 -9.16 17.43 -11.97
N GLY A 312 -8.05 17.53 -12.72
CA GLY A 312 -6.82 16.77 -12.45
C GLY A 312 -6.16 17.14 -11.12
N ILE A 313 -6.13 18.44 -10.80
CA ILE A 313 -5.58 18.90 -9.50
C ILE A 313 -6.39 18.32 -8.33
N ILE A 314 -7.72 18.46 -8.40
CA ILE A 314 -8.61 17.91 -7.38
C ILE A 314 -8.40 16.41 -7.24
N ALA A 315 -8.28 15.70 -8.37
CA ALA A 315 -8.07 14.26 -8.38
C ALA A 315 -6.74 13.85 -7.71
N VAL A 316 -5.63 14.52 -8.00
CA VAL A 316 -4.33 14.22 -7.37
C VAL A 316 -4.38 14.48 -5.86
N ILE A 317 -5.01 15.57 -5.43
CA ILE A 317 -5.17 15.87 -3.99
C ILE A 317 -6.01 14.78 -3.31
N LEU A 318 -7.16 14.44 -3.87
CA LEU A 318 -8.04 13.43 -3.30
C LEU A 318 -7.42 12.02 -3.34
N ALA A 319 -6.68 11.69 -4.41
CA ALA A 319 -6.02 10.40 -4.56
C ALA A 319 -4.94 10.16 -3.50
N GLY A 320 -4.08 11.16 -3.22
CA GLY A 320 -3.14 11.06 -2.11
C GLY A 320 -3.86 10.98 -0.76
N TRP A 321 -4.95 11.72 -0.61
CA TRP A 321 -5.73 11.75 0.63
C TRP A 321 -6.44 10.44 0.95
N THR A 322 -7.07 9.79 -0.04
CA THR A 322 -7.76 8.51 0.16
C THR A 322 -6.83 7.36 0.51
N THR A 323 -5.56 7.45 0.15
CA THR A 323 -4.54 6.45 0.51
C THR A 323 -3.90 6.79 1.85
N ALA A 324 -3.62 8.07 2.14
CA ALA A 324 -3.02 8.47 3.41
C ALA A 324 -3.95 8.21 4.61
N ASN A 325 -5.26 8.39 4.46
CA ASN A 325 -6.23 8.16 5.55
C ASN A 325 -6.17 6.74 6.14
N PRO A 326 -6.39 5.66 5.37
CA PRO A 326 -6.32 4.30 5.89
C PRO A 326 -4.91 3.92 6.36
N THR A 327 -3.88 4.49 5.75
CA THR A 327 -2.49 4.26 6.13
C THR A 327 -2.18 4.85 7.51
N ILE A 328 -2.58 6.10 7.79
CA ILE A 328 -2.46 6.73 9.11
C ILE A 328 -3.30 5.99 10.15
N TYR A 329 -4.51 5.55 9.80
CA TYR A 329 -5.37 4.76 10.70
C TYR A 329 -4.70 3.43 11.09
N ARG A 330 -4.14 2.67 10.13
CA ARG A 330 -3.40 1.43 10.40
C ARG A 330 -2.16 1.68 11.25
N SER A 331 -1.40 2.76 10.99
CA SER A 331 -0.27 3.17 11.82
C SER A 331 -0.69 3.52 13.25
N GLY A 332 -1.82 4.23 13.40
CA GLY A 332 -2.39 4.55 14.72
C GLY A 332 -2.70 3.29 15.53
N LEU A 333 -3.29 2.27 14.90
CA LEU A 333 -3.53 0.98 15.55
C LEU A 333 -2.23 0.25 15.92
N ALA A 334 -1.19 0.33 15.08
CA ALA A 334 0.12 -0.23 15.40
C ALA A 334 0.75 0.46 16.62
N PHE A 335 0.73 1.79 16.69
CA PHE A 335 1.22 2.54 17.85
C PHE A 335 0.38 2.31 19.10
N GLN A 336 -0.94 2.23 18.98
CA GLN A 336 -1.82 1.88 20.11
C GLN A 336 -1.49 0.48 20.65
N ALA A 337 -1.16 -0.48 19.81
CA ALA A 337 -0.75 -1.81 20.26
C ALA A 337 0.60 -1.81 21.00
N ILE A 338 1.52 -0.87 20.66
CA ILE A 338 2.77 -0.64 21.44
C ILE A 338 2.47 0.05 22.77
N PHE A 339 1.60 1.06 22.74
CA PHE A 339 1.25 1.90 23.89
C PHE A 339 -0.23 1.75 24.28
N PRO A 340 -0.64 0.63 24.92
CA PRO A 340 -2.05 0.32 25.18
C PRO A 340 -2.78 1.31 26.07
N LYS A 341 -2.03 2.19 26.76
CA LYS A 341 -2.60 3.27 27.58
C LYS A 341 -3.03 4.50 26.77
N LEU A 342 -2.54 4.63 25.51
CA LEU A 342 -2.99 5.68 24.62
C LEU A 342 -4.35 5.31 24.01
N SER A 343 -5.28 6.28 23.94
CA SER A 343 -6.48 6.09 23.15
C SER A 343 -6.12 5.98 21.67
N ILE A 344 -6.92 5.25 20.89
CA ILE A 344 -6.71 5.10 19.45
C ILE A 344 -6.64 6.46 18.74
N THR A 345 -7.47 7.42 19.15
CA THR A 345 -7.43 8.78 18.61
C THR A 345 -6.06 9.44 18.81
N LYS A 346 -5.50 9.38 20.04
CA LYS A 346 -4.18 9.96 20.33
C LYS A 346 -3.06 9.24 19.57
N ALA A 347 -3.13 7.92 19.48
CA ALA A 347 -2.16 7.12 18.71
C ALA A 347 -2.23 7.44 17.20
N THR A 348 -3.44 7.63 16.66
CA THR A 348 -3.64 8.03 15.25
C THR A 348 -3.17 9.45 14.98
N VAL A 349 -3.39 10.39 15.92
CA VAL A 349 -2.84 11.76 15.82
C VAL A 349 -1.32 11.74 15.83
N LEU A 350 -0.69 10.95 16.71
CA LEU A 350 0.76 10.75 16.71
C LEU A 350 1.26 10.22 15.34
N ALA A 351 0.61 9.19 14.81
CA ALA A 351 0.94 8.64 13.51
C ALA A 351 0.82 9.68 12.38
N GLY A 352 -0.29 10.44 12.36
CA GLY A 352 -0.52 11.49 11.39
C GLY A 352 0.46 12.66 11.49
N THR A 353 0.87 13.01 12.71
CA THR A 353 1.92 14.03 12.93
C THR A 353 3.26 13.55 12.35
N LEU A 354 3.67 12.31 12.63
CA LEU A 354 4.90 11.75 12.08
C LEU A 354 4.84 11.63 10.55
N ALA A 355 3.68 11.23 9.99
CA ALA A 355 3.47 11.20 8.55
C ALA A 355 3.56 12.59 7.92
N THR A 356 2.95 13.60 8.55
CA THR A 356 3.00 14.99 8.08
C THR A 356 4.42 15.53 8.11
N LEU A 357 5.17 15.26 9.18
CA LEU A 357 6.59 15.63 9.27
C LEU A 357 7.42 14.97 8.17
N ALA A 358 7.21 13.68 7.90
CA ALA A 358 7.88 12.99 6.79
C ALA A 358 7.51 13.63 5.43
N GLY A 359 6.25 14.03 5.25
CA GLY A 359 5.76 14.65 4.01
C GLY A 359 6.34 16.04 3.73
N ILE A 360 6.94 16.72 4.71
CA ILE A 360 7.63 18.01 4.50
C ILE A 360 8.86 17.83 3.58
N PHE A 361 9.48 16.64 3.57
CA PHE A 361 10.68 16.34 2.81
C PHE A 361 10.32 15.66 1.48
N PRO A 362 10.38 16.37 0.33
CA PRO A 362 9.82 15.87 -0.93
C PRO A 362 10.44 14.55 -1.41
N ALA A 363 11.74 14.36 -1.20
CA ALA A 363 12.46 13.16 -1.63
C ALA A 363 11.93 11.85 -1.03
N PHE A 364 11.18 11.89 0.08
CA PHE A 364 10.53 10.70 0.61
C PHE A 364 9.47 10.13 -0.34
N ALA A 365 8.81 10.99 -1.14
CA ALA A 365 7.85 10.51 -2.13
C ALA A 365 8.52 9.66 -3.21
N MET A 366 9.74 10.01 -3.66
CA MET A 366 10.50 9.22 -4.63
C MET A 366 10.99 7.87 -4.07
N LYS A 367 11.14 7.77 -2.75
CA LYS A 367 11.50 6.52 -2.06
C LYS A 367 10.31 5.62 -1.76
N LEU A 368 9.11 6.00 -2.19
CA LEU A 368 7.87 5.29 -1.92
C LEU A 368 7.94 3.81 -2.36
N LEU A 369 8.44 3.54 -3.57
CA LEU A 369 8.51 2.17 -4.10
C LEU A 369 9.46 1.30 -3.27
N ASP A 370 10.60 1.87 -2.88
CA ASP A 370 11.55 1.21 -1.98
C ASP A 370 10.90 0.91 -0.62
N PHE A 371 10.11 1.85 -0.07
CA PHE A 371 9.39 1.65 1.19
C PHE A 371 8.32 0.57 1.07
N VAL A 372 7.54 0.58 -0.01
CA VAL A 372 6.49 -0.44 -0.25
C VAL A 372 7.11 -1.82 -0.41
N ALA A 373 8.19 -1.96 -1.17
CA ALA A 373 8.88 -3.23 -1.36
C ALA A 373 9.51 -3.74 -0.04
N LEU A 374 10.21 -2.88 0.68
CA LEU A 374 10.80 -3.23 1.97
C LEU A 374 9.74 -3.57 3.02
N TYR A 375 8.68 -2.78 3.10
CA TYR A 375 7.54 -3.00 3.99
C TYR A 375 6.89 -4.36 3.72
N ALA A 376 6.59 -4.64 2.46
CA ALA A 376 6.00 -5.91 2.06
C ALA A 376 6.93 -7.09 2.44
N PHE A 377 8.20 -6.98 2.10
CA PHE A 377 9.18 -8.04 2.32
C PHE A 377 9.46 -8.30 3.81
N LEU A 378 9.54 -7.25 4.64
CA LEU A 378 9.80 -7.35 6.07
C LEU A 378 8.61 -7.98 6.83
N LEU A 379 7.39 -7.57 6.48
CA LEU A 379 6.19 -7.86 7.26
C LEU A 379 5.38 -9.05 6.73
N ALA A 380 5.42 -9.34 5.43
CA ALA A 380 4.68 -10.46 4.86
C ALA A 380 4.99 -11.81 5.55
N PRO A 381 6.23 -12.15 5.93
CA PRO A 381 6.51 -13.41 6.62
C PRO A 381 5.80 -13.56 7.97
N PHE A 382 5.51 -12.48 8.70
CA PHE A 382 4.66 -12.56 9.90
C PHE A 382 3.20 -12.97 9.56
N GLY A 383 2.71 -12.54 8.39
CA GLY A 383 1.42 -13.01 7.88
C GLY A 383 1.43 -14.52 7.61
N ALA A 384 2.55 -15.09 7.15
CA ALA A 384 2.68 -16.53 6.99
C ALA A 384 2.45 -17.28 8.29
N VAL A 385 2.94 -16.77 9.42
CA VAL A 385 2.71 -17.37 10.74
C VAL A 385 1.22 -17.48 11.03
N ILE A 386 0.44 -16.40 10.77
CA ILE A 386 -1.01 -16.39 10.99
C ILE A 386 -1.72 -17.37 10.06
N VAL A 387 -1.36 -17.38 8.77
CA VAL A 387 -1.96 -18.26 7.76
C VAL A 387 -1.64 -19.73 8.07
N PHE A 388 -0.39 -20.04 8.35
CA PHE A 388 0.02 -21.43 8.66
C PHE A 388 -0.57 -21.91 9.99
N GLU A 389 -0.66 -21.05 11.01
CA GLU A 389 -1.40 -21.40 12.23
C GLU A 389 -2.86 -21.71 11.93
N TYR A 390 -3.53 -20.85 11.16
CA TYR A 390 -4.96 -21.01 10.88
C TYR A 390 -5.27 -22.29 10.11
N PHE A 391 -4.51 -22.60 9.04
CA PHE A 391 -4.82 -23.71 8.14
C PHE A 391 -4.16 -25.04 8.53
N PHE A 392 -3.00 -25.00 9.18
CA PHE A 392 -2.16 -26.18 9.35
C PHE A 392 -1.86 -26.57 10.80
N ALA A 393 -2.10 -25.71 11.79
CA ALA A 393 -1.77 -26.00 13.19
C ALA A 393 -2.41 -27.31 13.67
N ASP A 394 -3.72 -27.51 13.46
CA ASP A 394 -4.42 -28.72 13.91
C ASP A 394 -3.85 -29.98 13.25
N ARG A 395 -3.52 -29.91 11.95
CA ARG A 395 -2.97 -31.03 11.20
C ARG A 395 -1.59 -31.48 11.72
N PHE A 396 -0.78 -30.53 12.17
CA PHE A 396 0.59 -30.79 12.63
C PHE A 396 0.72 -30.85 14.14
N GLY A 397 -0.37 -30.72 14.90
CA GLY A 397 -0.38 -30.76 16.36
C GLY A 397 0.27 -29.54 17.01
N VAL A 398 0.21 -28.38 16.35
CA VAL A 398 0.70 -27.09 16.86
C VAL A 398 -0.40 -26.40 17.65
N VAL A 399 -0.09 -25.87 18.83
CA VAL A 399 -1.03 -25.16 19.69
C VAL A 399 -1.34 -23.78 19.12
N LYS A 400 -2.61 -23.55 18.73
CA LYS A 400 -3.08 -22.24 18.30
C LYS A 400 -3.10 -21.24 19.43
N ASN A 401 -2.75 -19.97 19.12
CA ASN A 401 -2.65 -18.87 20.07
C ASN A 401 -1.72 -19.23 21.25
N TYR A 402 -0.57 -19.84 20.95
CA TYR A 402 0.35 -20.41 21.92
C TYR A 402 0.78 -19.42 23.01
N ALA A 403 1.13 -18.19 22.63
CA ALA A 403 1.61 -17.20 23.58
C ALA A 403 0.53 -16.77 24.58
N GLU A 404 -0.72 -16.63 24.12
CA GLU A 404 -1.86 -16.31 25.00
C GLU A 404 -2.15 -17.47 25.96
N LYS A 405 -2.27 -18.70 25.44
CA LYS A 405 -2.61 -19.88 26.25
C LYS A 405 -1.58 -20.23 27.32
N ASN A 406 -0.30 -19.99 27.03
CA ASN A 406 0.80 -20.33 27.91
C ASN A 406 1.41 -19.11 28.61
N ASN A 407 0.79 -17.93 28.46
CA ASN A 407 1.27 -16.66 29.03
C ASN A 407 2.73 -16.35 28.69
N VAL A 408 3.12 -16.61 27.44
CA VAL A 408 4.49 -16.42 26.95
C VAL A 408 4.65 -15.02 26.35
N ALA A 409 5.58 -14.24 26.87
CA ALA A 409 5.82 -12.88 26.37
C ALA A 409 6.58 -12.84 25.02
N PHE A 410 7.30 -13.93 24.68
CA PHE A 410 8.11 -14.04 23.48
C PHE A 410 8.12 -15.49 22.98
N ASN A 411 7.57 -15.72 21.79
CA ASN A 411 7.56 -17.03 21.15
C ASN A 411 8.74 -17.16 20.18
N GLY A 412 9.78 -17.89 20.61
CA GLY A 412 10.99 -18.11 19.82
C GLY A 412 10.71 -18.77 18.46
N SER A 413 9.70 -19.66 18.37
CA SER A 413 9.36 -20.33 17.11
C SER A 413 8.98 -19.31 16.02
N VAL A 414 8.23 -18.26 16.38
CA VAL A 414 7.85 -17.19 15.44
C VAL A 414 9.07 -16.35 15.06
N PHE A 415 9.86 -15.94 16.07
CA PHE A 415 11.02 -15.09 15.83
C PHE A 415 12.05 -15.75 14.92
N PHE A 416 12.45 -16.99 15.22
CA PHE A 416 13.47 -17.70 14.44
C PHE A 416 12.95 -18.04 13.03
N ALA A 417 11.69 -18.41 12.88
CA ALA A 417 11.09 -18.63 11.56
C ALA A 417 11.16 -17.37 10.70
N TRP A 418 10.79 -16.21 11.26
CA TRP A 418 10.88 -14.93 10.57
C TRP A 418 12.33 -14.52 10.31
N ALA A 419 13.19 -14.55 11.31
CA ALA A 419 14.57 -14.07 11.20
C ALA A 419 15.37 -14.87 10.17
N ILE A 420 15.25 -16.20 10.17
CA ILE A 420 15.94 -17.08 9.20
C ILE A 420 15.44 -16.81 7.78
N SER A 421 14.12 -16.82 7.57
CA SER A 421 13.57 -16.57 6.24
C SER A 421 13.89 -15.17 5.72
N PHE A 422 13.76 -14.14 6.57
CA PHE A 422 14.14 -12.78 6.20
C PHE A 422 15.63 -12.68 5.85
N SER A 423 16.53 -13.20 6.70
CA SER A 423 17.98 -13.09 6.49
C SER A 423 18.45 -13.81 5.23
N ILE A 424 17.92 -15.00 4.94
CA ILE A 424 18.29 -15.76 3.73
C ILE A 424 17.91 -14.96 2.49
N PHE A 425 16.65 -14.55 2.37
CA PHE A 425 16.16 -13.94 1.15
C PHE A 425 16.56 -12.46 1.00
N PHE A 426 16.71 -11.74 2.11
CA PHE A 426 17.28 -10.40 2.07
C PHE A 426 18.77 -10.44 1.68
N GLY A 427 19.51 -11.43 2.21
CA GLY A 427 20.89 -11.69 1.79
C GLY A 427 20.99 -11.96 0.29
N LEU A 428 20.10 -12.81 -0.27
CA LEU A 428 20.04 -13.05 -1.72
C LEU A 428 19.72 -11.77 -2.52
N ALA A 429 18.78 -10.94 -2.04
CA ALA A 429 18.48 -9.66 -2.68
C ALA A 429 19.72 -8.77 -2.75
N GLN A 430 20.47 -8.65 -1.65
CA GLN A 430 21.64 -7.77 -1.57
C GLN A 430 22.86 -8.31 -2.35
N THR A 431 23.09 -9.63 -2.32
CA THR A 431 24.29 -10.23 -2.91
C THR A 431 24.11 -10.55 -4.40
N GLN A 432 22.91 -10.88 -4.84
CA GLN A 432 22.60 -11.30 -6.22
C GLN A 432 21.81 -10.25 -7.00
N GLY A 433 21.44 -9.12 -6.38
CA GLY A 433 20.62 -8.09 -7.03
C GLY A 433 19.21 -8.54 -7.42
N ILE A 434 18.67 -9.59 -6.76
CA ILE A 434 17.34 -10.11 -7.07
C ILE A 434 16.29 -9.17 -6.47
N PHE A 435 15.28 -8.79 -7.27
CA PHE A 435 14.19 -7.96 -6.80
C PHE A 435 13.43 -8.60 -5.63
N LEU A 436 13.08 -7.79 -4.63
CA LEU A 436 12.34 -8.25 -3.46
C LEU A 436 11.00 -8.89 -3.82
N SER A 437 10.33 -8.44 -4.89
CA SER A 437 9.08 -9.05 -5.36
C SER A 437 9.21 -10.51 -5.76
N PHE A 438 10.38 -10.94 -6.29
CA PHE A 438 10.64 -12.35 -6.60
C PHE A 438 10.88 -13.20 -5.35
N LEU A 439 11.35 -12.57 -4.30
CA LEU A 439 11.75 -13.24 -3.05
C LEU A 439 10.66 -13.23 -1.98
N THR A 440 9.63 -12.41 -2.14
CA THR A 440 8.55 -12.25 -1.15
C THR A 440 7.81 -13.56 -0.88
N LEU A 441 7.36 -14.26 -1.93
CA LEU A 441 6.64 -15.53 -1.78
C LEU A 441 7.53 -16.66 -1.21
N PRO A 442 8.75 -16.89 -1.71
CA PRO A 442 9.66 -17.86 -1.11
C PRO A 442 9.94 -17.59 0.37
N ALA A 443 10.19 -16.32 0.75
CA ALA A 443 10.41 -15.94 2.15
C ALA A 443 9.17 -16.22 3.02
N TRP A 444 7.98 -15.90 2.50
CA TRP A 444 6.72 -16.13 3.15
C TRP A 444 6.44 -17.62 3.37
N ILE A 445 6.65 -18.47 2.35
CA ILE A 445 6.47 -19.92 2.45
C ILE A 445 7.48 -20.51 3.46
N LEU A 446 8.76 -20.16 3.34
CA LEU A 446 9.79 -20.67 4.25
C LEU A 446 9.48 -20.30 5.70
N CYS A 447 9.07 -19.05 5.96
CA CYS A 447 8.68 -18.62 7.31
C CYS A 447 7.54 -19.47 7.87
N GLY A 448 6.46 -19.70 7.09
CA GLY A 448 5.34 -20.53 7.52
C GLY A 448 5.73 -21.98 7.81
N VAL A 449 6.56 -22.58 6.96
CA VAL A 449 7.07 -23.95 7.15
C VAL A 449 7.95 -24.03 8.41
N LEU A 450 8.91 -23.12 8.56
CA LEU A 450 9.78 -23.08 9.73
C LEU A 450 8.99 -22.83 11.02
N PHE A 451 7.97 -21.97 10.99
CA PHE A 451 7.09 -21.75 12.13
C PHE A 451 6.42 -23.06 12.58
N ILE A 452 5.85 -23.84 11.67
CA ILE A 452 5.24 -25.13 12.02
C ILE A 452 6.29 -26.11 12.58
N ILE A 453 7.46 -26.22 11.95
CA ILE A 453 8.54 -27.10 12.41
C ILE A 453 8.99 -26.71 13.82
N PHE A 454 9.35 -25.45 14.02
CA PHE A 454 9.85 -24.99 15.33
C PHE A 454 8.77 -25.10 16.40
N SER A 455 7.51 -24.72 16.10
CA SER A 455 6.42 -24.85 17.05
C SER A 455 6.19 -26.30 17.47
N LYS A 456 6.27 -27.26 16.55
CA LYS A 456 6.11 -28.69 16.87
C LYS A 456 7.19 -29.20 17.86
N TYR A 457 8.40 -28.66 17.76
CA TYR A 457 9.48 -29.07 18.67
C TYR A 457 9.45 -28.31 19.99
N TYR A 458 9.28 -27.01 19.98
CA TYR A 458 9.35 -26.15 21.16
C TYR A 458 8.09 -26.15 22.03
N GLN A 459 6.92 -26.47 21.47
CA GLN A 459 5.67 -26.52 22.22
C GLN A 459 5.42 -27.87 22.92
N LYS A 460 6.25 -28.87 22.67
CA LYS A 460 6.19 -30.21 23.33
C LYS A 460 6.89 -30.26 24.67
N ASN A 461 7.74 -29.29 24.98
CA ASN A 461 8.47 -29.15 26.24
C ASN A 461 7.85 -28.00 27.06
#